data_17cbcde2ed7d094c77df63958d0c63e8
#
_entry.id   17cbcde2ed7d094c77df63958d0c63e8
#
_cell.length_a   1.000
_cell.length_b   1.000
_cell.length_c   1.000
_cell.angle_alpha   90.00
_cell.angle_beta   90.00
_cell.angle_gamma   90.00
#
_symmetry.space_group_name_H-M   'P 1'
#
loop_
_entity.id
_entity.type
_entity.pdbx_description
1 polymer ?
#
loop_
_entity_poly.entity_id
_entity_poly.type
_entity_poly.pdbx_seq_one_letter_code
_entity_poly.pdbx_strand_id
1 'polypeptide(L)'
;MKLWLPLLLLTFPRFALAQIDPAPAGQFVRQYAAHYRVSPELVGALIDVESRWNPRAVSSKGAMGLMQLMPATARSFGAFRPFDEEQNIAAGTRYVTALMWEFHGDLRLVAAAYYAGDHGIAREQLNYHNPDVVAYVLAVRRQFMIRKHAAMRSPRRSTP
;
A
#
# COMPACT_ATOMS: atom_id res chain seq x y z
N MET A 1 57.75 2.74 -11.16
CA MET A 1 56.61 3.20 -11.98
C MET A 1 55.42 2.36 -11.61
N LYS A 2 54.52 2.91 -10.78
CA LYS A 2 53.26 2.25 -10.38
C LYS A 2 52.15 2.70 -11.32
N LEU A 3 51.68 1.79 -12.15
CA LEU A 3 50.52 2.00 -13.03
C LEU A 3 49.25 1.94 -12.17
N TRP A 4 48.57 3.07 -12.02
CA TRP A 4 47.24 3.16 -11.47
C TRP A 4 46.26 2.91 -12.64
N LEU A 5 45.58 1.76 -12.59
CA LEU A 5 44.39 1.53 -13.41
C LEU A 5 43.22 2.24 -12.76
N PRO A 6 42.46 3.10 -13.48
CA PRO A 6 41.23 3.64 -12.95
C PRO A 6 40.14 2.54 -12.91
N LEU A 7 39.60 2.29 -11.72
CA LEU A 7 38.44 1.44 -11.51
C LEU A 7 37.23 2.07 -12.21
N LEU A 8 36.88 1.55 -13.38
CA LEU A 8 35.70 1.97 -14.11
C LEU A 8 34.47 1.49 -13.35
N LEU A 9 33.87 2.39 -12.55
CA LEU A 9 32.56 2.18 -11.93
C LEU A 9 31.51 2.11 -13.05
N LEU A 10 31.21 0.89 -13.50
CA LEU A 10 30.05 0.60 -14.32
C LEU A 10 28.79 0.93 -13.52
N THR A 11 28.30 2.14 -13.67
CA THR A 11 26.97 2.52 -13.24
C THR A 11 25.97 1.80 -14.15
N PHE A 12 25.56 0.60 -13.74
CA PHE A 12 24.41 -0.03 -14.39
C PHE A 12 23.21 0.90 -14.18
N PRO A 13 22.51 1.31 -15.26
CA PRO A 13 21.26 2.00 -15.11
C PRO A 13 20.35 1.07 -14.29
N ARG A 14 19.92 1.53 -13.11
CA ARG A 14 18.82 0.89 -12.40
C ARG A 14 17.59 1.01 -13.30
N PHE A 15 17.43 0.06 -14.21
CA PHE A 15 16.14 -0.18 -14.82
C PHE A 15 15.17 -0.33 -13.64
N ALA A 16 14.23 0.61 -13.52
CA ALA A 16 13.09 0.44 -12.64
C ALA A 16 12.37 -0.82 -13.14
N LEU A 17 12.68 -1.96 -12.50
CA LEU A 17 11.91 -3.16 -12.68
C LEU A 17 10.47 -2.76 -12.40
N ALA A 18 9.60 -2.91 -13.39
CA ALA A 18 8.18 -2.73 -13.17
C ALA A 18 7.83 -3.52 -11.92
N GLN A 19 7.26 -2.84 -10.92
CA GLN A 19 6.95 -3.46 -9.66
C GLN A 19 5.87 -4.51 -9.92
N ILE A 20 6.30 -5.77 -10.02
CA ILE A 20 5.39 -6.91 -10.22
C ILE A 20 4.96 -7.34 -8.83
N ASP A 21 3.68 -7.19 -8.54
CA ASP A 21 3.11 -7.65 -7.28
C ASP A 21 3.24 -9.18 -7.19
N PRO A 22 3.64 -9.74 -6.06
CA PRO A 22 3.71 -11.19 -5.89
C PRO A 22 2.38 -11.86 -6.20
N ALA A 23 2.40 -12.95 -6.96
CA ALA A 23 1.24 -13.80 -7.13
C ALA A 23 1.12 -14.76 -5.92
N PRO A 24 -0.10 -15.04 -5.40
CA PRO A 24 -1.41 -14.62 -5.90
C PRO A 24 -1.89 -13.24 -5.40
N ALA A 25 -1.24 -12.65 -4.40
CA ALA A 25 -1.67 -11.41 -3.74
C ALA A 25 -1.97 -10.28 -4.75
N GLY A 26 -1.15 -10.10 -5.78
CA GLY A 26 -1.38 -9.11 -6.82
C GLY A 26 -2.68 -9.33 -7.61
N GLN A 27 -3.15 -10.58 -7.75
CA GLN A 27 -4.45 -10.86 -8.36
C GLN A 27 -5.58 -10.43 -7.44
N PHE A 28 -5.51 -10.74 -6.15
CA PHE A 28 -6.51 -10.33 -5.17
C PHE A 28 -6.59 -8.80 -5.07
N VAL A 29 -5.46 -8.09 -5.10
CA VAL A 29 -5.45 -6.62 -5.15
C VAL A 29 -6.27 -6.11 -6.34
N ARG A 30 -6.01 -6.60 -7.56
CA ARG A 30 -6.77 -6.17 -8.75
C ARG A 30 -8.25 -6.52 -8.65
N GLN A 31 -8.58 -7.72 -8.21
CA GLN A 31 -9.96 -8.21 -8.06
C GLN A 31 -10.75 -7.34 -7.09
N TYR A 32 -10.25 -7.16 -5.86
CA TYR A 32 -10.97 -6.44 -4.82
C TYR A 32 -10.94 -4.92 -5.03
N ALA A 33 -9.87 -4.37 -5.59
CA ALA A 33 -9.83 -2.97 -6.00
C ALA A 33 -10.91 -2.66 -7.06
N ALA A 34 -11.06 -3.51 -8.06
CA ALA A 34 -12.12 -3.38 -9.06
C ALA A 34 -13.53 -3.52 -8.45
N HIS A 35 -13.72 -4.52 -7.59
CA HIS A 35 -15.00 -4.77 -6.92
C HIS A 35 -15.46 -3.58 -6.06
N TYR A 36 -14.55 -3.00 -5.28
CA TYR A 36 -14.84 -1.86 -4.40
C TYR A 36 -14.58 -0.49 -5.03
N ARG A 37 -14.21 -0.43 -6.32
CA ARG A 37 -13.93 0.80 -7.07
C ARG A 37 -12.87 1.69 -6.42
N VAL A 38 -11.81 1.06 -5.91
CA VAL A 38 -10.62 1.72 -5.38
C VAL A 38 -9.46 1.51 -6.35
N SER A 39 -8.50 2.44 -6.42
CA SER A 39 -7.31 2.26 -7.26
C SER A 39 -6.48 1.07 -6.77
N PRO A 40 -6.15 0.07 -7.63
CA PRO A 40 -5.25 -1.02 -7.26
C PRO A 40 -3.85 -0.51 -6.89
N GLU A 41 -3.42 0.62 -7.46
CA GLU A 41 -2.16 1.26 -7.11
C GLU A 41 -2.17 1.79 -5.67
N LEU A 42 -3.32 2.27 -5.17
CA LEU A 42 -3.46 2.70 -3.78
C LEU A 42 -3.40 1.50 -2.83
N VAL A 43 -4.12 0.43 -3.12
CA VAL A 43 -4.09 -0.80 -2.31
C VAL A 43 -2.67 -1.38 -2.28
N GLY A 44 -2.02 -1.48 -3.44
CA GLY A 44 -0.63 -1.94 -3.54
C GLY A 44 0.35 -1.04 -2.78
N ALA A 45 0.16 0.29 -2.83
CA ALA A 45 1.00 1.24 -2.09
C ALA A 45 0.88 1.07 -0.57
N LEU A 46 -0.33 0.80 -0.08
CA LEU A 46 -0.53 0.45 1.33
C LEU A 46 0.21 -0.84 1.70
N ILE A 47 0.08 -1.90 0.91
CA ILE A 47 0.79 -3.17 1.14
C ILE A 47 2.32 -2.99 1.12
N ASP A 48 2.85 -2.14 0.21
CA ASP A 48 4.29 -1.81 0.18
C ASP A 48 4.77 -1.22 1.51
N VAL A 49 3.98 -0.31 2.07
CA VAL A 49 4.33 0.39 3.33
C VAL A 49 4.11 -0.52 4.53
N GLU A 50 2.99 -1.24 4.58
CA GLU A 50 2.54 -2.02 5.73
C GLU A 50 3.39 -3.28 5.97
N SER A 51 3.59 -4.08 4.94
CA SER A 51 4.21 -5.40 5.09
C SER A 51 5.35 -5.69 4.12
N ARG A 52 5.54 -4.84 3.11
CA ARG A 52 6.41 -5.14 1.95
C ARG A 52 6.05 -6.49 1.32
N TRP A 53 4.74 -6.76 1.22
CA TRP A 53 4.19 -8.00 0.67
C TRP A 53 4.50 -9.27 1.50
N ASN A 54 4.79 -9.13 2.80
CA ASN A 54 4.92 -10.28 3.68
C ASN A 54 3.55 -10.66 4.26
N PRO A 55 2.94 -11.81 3.83
CA PRO A 55 1.61 -12.21 4.29
C PRO A 55 1.58 -12.64 5.77
N ARG A 56 2.76 -12.91 6.36
CA ARG A 56 2.89 -13.31 7.76
C ARG A 56 3.41 -12.21 8.67
N ALA A 57 3.43 -10.96 8.19
CA ALA A 57 3.88 -9.83 8.98
C ALA A 57 3.00 -9.63 10.22
N VAL A 58 3.65 -9.38 11.35
CA VAL A 58 3.01 -8.99 12.60
C VAL A 58 3.76 -7.80 13.18
N SER A 59 3.04 -6.70 13.46
CA SER A 59 3.64 -5.54 14.13
C SER A 59 3.73 -5.74 15.64
N SER A 60 4.53 -4.91 16.31
CA SER A 60 4.61 -4.88 17.78
C SER A 60 3.27 -4.55 18.45
N LYS A 61 2.34 -3.91 17.72
CA LYS A 61 0.98 -3.59 18.20
C LYS A 61 -0.04 -4.68 17.85
N GLY A 62 0.36 -5.77 17.18
CA GLY A 62 -0.51 -6.88 16.83
C GLY A 62 -1.29 -6.68 15.52
N ALA A 63 -0.90 -5.75 14.66
CA ALA A 63 -1.42 -5.68 13.29
C ALA A 63 -0.91 -6.86 12.45
N MET A 64 -1.73 -7.41 11.56
CA MET A 64 -1.49 -8.71 10.91
C MET A 64 -1.66 -8.68 9.40
N GLY A 65 -0.80 -9.45 8.71
CA GLY A 65 -0.89 -9.79 7.30
C GLY A 65 -0.44 -8.68 6.36
N LEU A 66 -0.79 -8.83 5.08
CA LEU A 66 -0.35 -7.96 3.99
C LEU A 66 -0.70 -6.49 4.20
N MET A 67 -1.91 -6.22 4.65
CA MET A 67 -2.43 -4.87 4.88
C MET A 67 -2.40 -4.46 6.36
N GLN A 68 -1.69 -5.22 7.22
CA GLN A 68 -1.46 -4.91 8.64
C GLN A 68 -2.74 -4.49 9.39
N LEU A 69 -3.78 -5.30 9.27
CA LEU A 69 -5.04 -5.03 9.94
C LEU A 69 -4.96 -5.37 11.43
N MET A 70 -5.41 -4.45 12.26
CA MET A 70 -5.63 -4.75 13.69
C MET A 70 -6.71 -5.82 13.84
N PRO A 71 -6.65 -6.71 14.86
CA PRO A 71 -7.58 -7.82 15.02
C PRO A 71 -9.06 -7.42 14.99
N ALA A 72 -9.39 -6.28 15.59
CA ALA A 72 -10.76 -5.76 15.59
C ALA A 72 -11.19 -5.34 14.17
N THR A 73 -10.34 -4.55 13.47
CA THR A 73 -10.57 -4.11 12.10
C THR A 73 -10.70 -5.30 11.15
N ALA A 74 -9.79 -6.28 11.25
CA ALA A 74 -9.83 -7.49 10.44
C ALA A 74 -11.20 -8.18 10.56
N ARG A 75 -11.69 -8.41 11.78
CA ARG A 75 -13.00 -9.03 12.02
C ARG A 75 -14.16 -8.19 11.52
N SER A 76 -14.15 -6.87 11.79
CA SER A 76 -15.23 -5.96 11.36
C SER A 76 -15.37 -5.90 9.84
N PHE A 77 -14.27 -6.07 9.11
CA PHE A 77 -14.26 -6.08 7.66
C PHE A 77 -14.21 -7.48 7.03
N GLY A 78 -14.35 -8.56 7.84
CA GLY A 78 -14.59 -9.92 7.37
C GLY A 78 -13.34 -10.77 7.15
N ALA A 79 -12.16 -10.40 7.68
CA ALA A 79 -10.99 -11.26 7.72
C ALA A 79 -10.94 -12.04 9.04
N PHE A 80 -11.46 -13.25 9.03
CA PHE A 80 -11.41 -14.17 10.18
C PHE A 80 -10.10 -14.94 10.27
N ARG A 81 -9.38 -15.03 9.16
CA ARG A 81 -8.03 -15.58 9.02
C ARG A 81 -7.10 -14.50 8.46
N PRO A 82 -6.57 -13.60 9.31
CA PRO A 82 -5.86 -12.40 8.86
C PRO A 82 -4.53 -12.65 8.15
N PHE A 83 -3.99 -13.87 8.19
CA PHE A 83 -2.81 -14.29 7.42
C PHE A 83 -3.17 -14.99 6.10
N ASP A 84 -4.45 -15.20 5.82
CA ASP A 84 -4.94 -15.61 4.51
C ASP A 84 -4.90 -14.37 3.62
N GLU A 85 -4.15 -14.46 2.53
CA GLU A 85 -3.87 -13.31 1.65
C GLU A 85 -5.16 -12.71 1.07
N GLU A 86 -6.08 -13.56 0.62
CA GLU A 86 -7.35 -13.14 0.04
C GLU A 86 -8.21 -12.40 1.07
N GLN A 87 -8.42 -13.00 2.25
CA GLN A 87 -9.24 -12.39 3.29
C GLN A 87 -8.63 -11.05 3.78
N ASN A 88 -7.30 -11.01 3.94
CA ASN A 88 -6.62 -9.82 4.39
C ASN A 88 -6.76 -8.67 3.38
N ILE A 89 -6.52 -8.95 2.08
CA ILE A 89 -6.64 -7.94 1.01
C ILE A 89 -8.11 -7.51 0.83
N ALA A 90 -9.06 -8.46 0.85
CA ALA A 90 -10.49 -8.14 0.75
C ALA A 90 -10.95 -7.22 1.88
N ALA A 91 -10.61 -7.56 3.11
CA ALA A 91 -10.98 -6.77 4.30
C ALA A 91 -10.29 -5.40 4.29
N GLY A 92 -8.99 -5.35 4.02
CA GLY A 92 -8.23 -4.11 3.95
C GLY A 92 -8.73 -3.18 2.85
N THR A 93 -9.04 -3.72 1.67
CA THR A 93 -9.60 -2.92 0.57
C THR A 93 -10.99 -2.38 0.93
N ARG A 94 -11.82 -3.16 1.61
CA ARG A 94 -13.13 -2.73 2.13
C ARG A 94 -12.98 -1.61 3.16
N TYR A 95 -12.00 -1.73 4.06
CA TYR A 95 -11.68 -0.67 5.02
C TYR A 95 -11.24 0.62 4.33
N VAL A 96 -10.31 0.54 3.34
CA VAL A 96 -9.92 1.70 2.52
C VAL A 96 -11.13 2.33 1.85
N THR A 97 -12.06 1.53 1.33
CA THR A 97 -13.29 2.04 0.71
C THR A 97 -14.15 2.82 1.71
N ALA A 98 -14.31 2.31 2.93
CA ALA A 98 -15.03 3.03 3.98
C ALA A 98 -14.38 4.39 4.29
N LEU A 99 -13.05 4.43 4.42
CA LEU A 99 -12.31 5.67 4.61
C LEU A 99 -12.41 6.62 3.41
N MET A 100 -12.43 6.10 2.18
CA MET A 100 -12.64 6.92 0.98
C MET A 100 -14.01 7.62 1.00
N TRP A 101 -15.05 6.94 1.48
CA TRP A 101 -16.36 7.55 1.67
C TRP A 101 -16.34 8.60 2.78
N GLU A 102 -15.79 8.28 3.94
CA GLU A 102 -15.74 9.16 5.10
C GLU A 102 -14.98 10.46 4.82
N PHE A 103 -13.85 10.36 4.13
CA PHE A 103 -12.98 11.50 3.84
C PHE A 103 -13.12 12.04 2.41
N HIS A 104 -14.24 11.76 1.74
CA HIS A 104 -14.59 12.30 0.42
C HIS A 104 -13.48 12.13 -0.64
N GLY A 105 -12.70 11.06 -0.56
CA GLY A 105 -11.61 10.75 -1.49
C GLY A 105 -10.30 11.53 -1.26
N ASP A 106 -10.16 12.29 -0.18
CA ASP A 106 -8.88 12.90 0.16
C ASP A 106 -7.89 11.84 0.63
N LEU A 107 -6.97 11.44 -0.26
CA LEU A 107 -6.01 10.38 -0.02
C LEU A 107 -5.06 10.66 1.15
N ARG A 108 -4.85 11.92 1.53
CA ARG A 108 -4.03 12.29 2.69
C ARG A 108 -4.75 11.90 3.98
N LEU A 109 -6.04 12.23 4.06
CA LEU A 109 -6.88 11.89 5.21
C LEU A 109 -7.14 10.38 5.27
N VAL A 110 -7.38 9.74 4.13
CA VAL A 110 -7.53 8.27 4.03
C VAL A 110 -6.29 7.56 4.57
N ALA A 111 -5.09 7.95 4.13
CA ALA A 111 -3.85 7.35 4.62
C ALA A 111 -3.61 7.65 6.10
N ALA A 112 -3.87 8.88 6.55
CA ALA A 112 -3.74 9.26 7.96
C ALA A 112 -4.68 8.42 8.85
N ALA A 113 -5.94 8.29 8.44
CA ALA A 113 -6.97 7.52 9.16
C ALA A 113 -6.68 6.01 9.16
N TYR A 114 -6.14 5.49 8.06
CA TYR A 114 -5.71 4.10 8.00
C TYR A 114 -4.66 3.77 9.07
N TYR A 115 -3.70 4.69 9.28
CA TYR A 115 -2.61 4.52 10.24
C TYR A 115 -3.03 4.83 11.69
N ALA A 116 -3.73 5.94 11.90
CA ALA A 116 -4.01 6.48 13.23
C ALA A 116 -5.43 6.17 13.75
N GLY A 117 -6.30 5.63 12.90
CA GLY A 117 -7.74 5.48 13.15
C GLY A 117 -8.54 6.69 12.68
N ASP A 118 -9.76 6.42 12.23
CA ASP A 118 -10.68 7.38 11.62
C ASP A 118 -11.14 8.48 12.59
N HIS A 119 -11.56 8.12 13.79
CA HIS A 119 -12.12 9.06 14.77
C HIS A 119 -11.18 10.22 15.13
N GLY A 120 -9.88 9.98 15.23
CA GLY A 120 -8.89 11.02 15.50
C GLY A 120 -8.77 11.97 14.31
N ILE A 121 -8.57 11.41 13.14
CA ILE A 121 -8.38 12.18 11.90
C ILE A 121 -9.67 12.92 11.49
N ALA A 122 -10.85 12.35 11.72
CA ALA A 122 -12.11 13.03 11.44
C ALA A 122 -12.27 14.35 12.23
N ARG A 123 -11.71 14.43 13.45
CA ARG A 123 -11.72 15.65 14.25
C ARG A 123 -10.62 16.63 13.84
N GLU A 124 -9.42 16.15 13.58
CA GLU A 124 -8.25 16.98 13.28
C GLU A 124 -8.20 17.40 11.80
N GLN A 125 -8.79 16.61 10.91
CA GLN A 125 -8.71 16.80 9.46
C GLN A 125 -7.24 16.91 9.01
N LEU A 126 -6.88 17.87 8.20
CA LEU A 126 -5.49 18.10 7.77
C LEU A 126 -4.59 18.78 8.81
N ASN A 127 -5.11 19.04 10.01
CA ASN A 127 -4.34 19.65 11.11
C ASN A 127 -3.66 18.62 12.02
N TYR A 128 -3.61 17.35 11.62
CA TYR A 128 -2.84 16.35 12.37
C TYR A 128 -1.33 16.70 12.35
N HIS A 129 -0.73 16.69 13.54
CA HIS A 129 0.67 17.07 13.74
C HIS A 129 1.57 15.93 14.20
N ASN A 130 1.02 14.73 14.39
CA ASN A 130 1.81 13.57 14.78
C ASN A 130 2.85 13.23 13.68
N PRO A 131 4.17 13.29 13.99
CA PRO A 131 5.23 13.05 13.00
C PRO A 131 5.13 11.68 12.33
N ASP A 132 4.69 10.65 13.06
CA ASP A 132 4.56 9.29 12.53
C ASP A 132 3.43 9.22 11.50
N VAL A 133 2.31 9.90 11.75
CA VAL A 133 1.20 10.01 10.80
C VAL A 133 1.66 10.72 9.53
N VAL A 134 2.37 11.84 9.67
CA VAL A 134 2.91 12.60 8.53
C VAL A 134 3.87 11.73 7.72
N ALA A 135 4.80 11.05 8.39
CA ALA A 135 5.76 10.16 7.72
C ALA A 135 5.06 9.03 6.96
N TYR A 136 4.05 8.41 7.57
CA TYR A 136 3.25 7.37 6.94
C TYR A 136 2.51 7.87 5.70
N VAL A 137 1.82 9.00 5.78
CA VAL A 137 1.11 9.61 4.65
C VAL A 137 2.07 9.89 3.48
N LEU A 138 3.26 10.42 3.77
CA LEU A 138 4.28 10.67 2.75
C LEU A 138 4.80 9.36 2.13
N ALA A 139 5.00 8.31 2.92
CA ALA A 139 5.41 7.00 2.43
C ALA A 139 4.37 6.39 1.49
N VAL A 140 3.09 6.37 1.88
CA VAL A 140 1.99 5.87 1.05
C VAL A 140 1.87 6.68 -0.24
N ARG A 141 1.90 8.02 -0.15
CA ARG A 141 1.88 8.89 -1.34
C ARG A 141 3.01 8.57 -2.31
N ARG A 142 4.25 8.40 -1.79
CA ARG A 142 5.42 8.07 -2.61
C ARG A 142 5.21 6.75 -3.36
N GLN A 143 4.78 5.69 -2.68
CA GLN A 143 4.56 4.39 -3.30
C GLN A 143 3.41 4.45 -4.31
N PHE A 144 2.33 5.15 -3.99
CA PHE A 144 1.21 5.36 -4.91
C PHE A 144 1.64 6.03 -6.21
N MET A 145 2.46 7.09 -6.15
CA MET A 145 2.96 7.75 -7.35
C MET A 145 3.89 6.86 -8.18
N ILE A 146 4.76 6.08 -7.53
CA ILE A 146 5.63 5.11 -8.22
C ILE A 146 4.76 4.11 -8.99
N ARG A 147 3.74 3.52 -8.34
CA ARG A 147 2.84 2.54 -8.96
C ARG A 147 2.03 3.14 -10.10
N LYS A 148 1.50 4.33 -9.94
CA LYS A 148 0.77 5.04 -11.02
C LYS A 148 1.65 5.27 -12.25
N HIS A 149 2.87 5.73 -12.06
CA HIS A 149 3.81 5.91 -13.17
C HIS A 149 4.17 4.59 -13.85
N ALA A 150 4.34 3.50 -13.10
CA ALA A 150 4.58 2.18 -13.66
C ALA A 150 3.38 1.69 -14.48
N ALA A 151 2.17 1.84 -13.97
CA ALA A 151 0.93 1.47 -14.67
C ALA A 151 0.74 2.23 -15.99
N MET A 152 1.08 3.53 -16.02
CA MET A 152 0.99 4.36 -17.24
C MET A 152 2.01 3.94 -18.32
N ARG A 153 3.14 3.38 -17.93
CA ARG A 153 4.21 2.92 -18.84
C ARG A 153 4.00 1.50 -19.36
N SER A 154 3.19 0.71 -18.68
CA SER A 154 2.86 -0.65 -19.14
C SER A 154 1.93 -0.55 -20.34
N PRO A 155 2.29 -1.12 -21.51
CA PRO A 155 1.40 -1.12 -22.67
C PRO A 155 0.11 -1.84 -22.26
N ARG A 156 -1.04 -1.19 -22.53
CA ARG A 156 -2.33 -1.88 -22.42
C ARG A 156 -2.26 -3.12 -23.29
N ARG A 157 -2.24 -4.29 -22.70
CA ARG A 157 -2.48 -5.52 -23.45
C ARG A 157 -3.89 -5.37 -24.02
N SER A 158 -3.95 -5.03 -25.31
CA SER A 158 -5.18 -5.17 -26.08
C SER A 158 -5.57 -6.64 -26.01
N THR A 159 -6.58 -6.97 -25.28
CA THR A 159 -7.29 -8.26 -25.38
C THR A 159 -7.86 -8.37 -26.78
N PRO A 160 -7.60 -9.49 -27.49
CA PRO A 160 -8.20 -9.75 -28.78
C PRO A 160 -9.73 -9.90 -28.70
#